data_857a5ff3bc85fff6f63ecf4367fcc0a8
#
_entry.id   857a5ff3bc85fff6f63ecf4367fcc0a8
#
_cell.length_a   1.000
_cell.length_b   1.000
_cell.length_c   1.000
_cell.angle_alpha   90.00
_cell.angle_beta   90.00
_cell.angle_gamma   90.00
#
_symmetry.space_group_name_H-M   'P 1'
#
loop_
_entity.id
_entity.type
_entity.pdbx_description
1 polymer ?
#
loop_
_entity_poly.entity_id
_entity_poly.type
_entity_poly.pdbx_seq_one_letter_code
_entity_poly.pdbx_strand_id
1 'polypeptide(L)'
;MSLNLYPLARTFLFNLDPETAHDLTLNQLAQTQNTFLDRAYRQPWIADPVQLAGLTFPNRVGMAAGLDKNARCIDGLGAMGFGFVEVGTVTPLPQPGNDKPRMFRLSGAKALINRLGFNNQGLDAFMANVKKSKFRSQGRLLGLNIGKNASTPIERATDDYLIGLSGVYEHADYVTVNISSPNTKNLRSLQTDEALDQLLSALNERKMALADTYQKRVPVFLKIAPDLDDAQVAVIAQSLVKHHMDGVIATNTTLSRDAVKGMQYCDEAGGLSGSPVLAGSNRVIRLLRQHLGTQFPIVGVGGILSGYDAVSKIEAGADVVQIYTGLIYKGPALVHEVAKALKQISQS
;
A
#
# COMPACT_ATOMS: atom_id res chain seq x y z
N MET A 1 -21.48 -17.16 -13.05
CA MET A 1 -20.42 -16.25 -13.53
C MET A 1 -20.87 -14.82 -13.27
N SER A 2 -20.15 -14.05 -12.47
CA SER A 2 -20.45 -12.62 -12.33
C SER A 2 -20.09 -11.93 -13.66
N LEU A 3 -21.03 -11.14 -14.21
CA LEU A 3 -20.74 -10.32 -15.39
C LEU A 3 -19.63 -9.35 -15.03
N ASN A 4 -18.48 -9.44 -15.68
CA ASN A 4 -17.40 -8.47 -15.52
C ASN A 4 -17.74 -7.21 -16.31
N LEU A 5 -18.45 -6.26 -15.68
CA LEU A 5 -18.83 -4.98 -16.28
C LEU A 5 -17.68 -3.94 -16.28
N TYR A 6 -16.56 -4.26 -15.63
CA TYR A 6 -15.45 -3.31 -15.48
C TYR A 6 -14.84 -2.82 -16.81
N PRO A 7 -14.68 -3.64 -17.88
CA PRO A 7 -14.17 -3.12 -19.15
C PRO A 7 -14.98 -1.96 -19.71
N LEU A 8 -16.31 -2.00 -19.59
CA LEU A 8 -17.20 -0.92 -20.03
C LEU A 8 -17.03 0.33 -19.13
N ALA A 9 -17.06 0.13 -17.81
CA ALA A 9 -16.84 1.20 -16.85
C ALA A 9 -15.46 1.84 -17.03
N ARG A 10 -14.41 1.04 -17.29
CA ARG A 10 -13.06 1.52 -17.55
C ARG A 10 -13.00 2.41 -18.79
N THR A 11 -13.66 2.04 -19.87
CA THR A 11 -13.70 2.86 -21.10
C THR A 11 -14.24 4.26 -20.81
N PHE A 12 -15.30 4.35 -20.02
CA PHE A 12 -15.85 5.65 -19.59
C PHE A 12 -14.88 6.40 -18.67
N LEU A 13 -14.38 5.75 -17.61
CA LEU A 13 -13.48 6.36 -16.62
C LEU A 13 -12.15 6.83 -17.24
N PHE A 14 -11.68 6.17 -18.29
CA PHE A 14 -10.42 6.53 -18.93
C PHE A 14 -10.54 7.74 -19.86
N ASN A 15 -11.74 8.17 -20.23
CA ASN A 15 -11.98 9.43 -20.91
C ASN A 15 -12.04 10.64 -19.96
N LEU A 16 -12.11 10.39 -18.64
CA LEU A 16 -12.07 11.44 -17.63
C LEU A 16 -10.63 11.74 -17.20
N ASP A 17 -10.43 12.93 -16.64
CA ASP A 17 -9.20 13.23 -15.88
C ASP A 17 -8.95 12.14 -14.83
N PRO A 18 -7.70 11.68 -14.65
CA PRO A 18 -7.40 10.55 -13.76
C PRO A 18 -7.82 10.76 -12.31
N GLU A 19 -7.68 11.96 -11.75
CA GLU A 19 -8.08 12.24 -10.38
C GLU A 19 -9.60 12.36 -10.25
N THR A 20 -10.26 12.93 -11.24
CA THR A 20 -11.73 12.96 -11.33
C THR A 20 -12.32 11.55 -11.39
N ALA A 21 -11.74 10.67 -12.22
CA ALA A 21 -12.14 9.26 -12.29
C ALA A 21 -11.94 8.53 -10.96
N HIS A 22 -10.83 8.81 -10.26
CA HIS A 22 -10.52 8.29 -8.94
C HIS A 22 -11.60 8.71 -7.91
N ASP A 23 -11.87 10.01 -7.81
CA ASP A 23 -12.83 10.56 -6.85
C ASP A 23 -14.26 10.03 -7.11
N LEU A 24 -14.67 9.97 -8.39
CA LEU A 24 -15.95 9.40 -8.78
C LEU A 24 -16.06 7.92 -8.35
N THR A 25 -15.03 7.13 -8.63
CA THR A 25 -15.02 5.70 -8.28
C THR A 25 -15.11 5.50 -6.76
N LEU A 26 -14.31 6.22 -5.97
CA LEU A 26 -14.35 6.11 -4.51
C LEU A 26 -15.69 6.59 -3.93
N ASN A 27 -16.29 7.64 -4.47
CA ASN A 27 -17.60 8.10 -4.05
C ASN A 27 -18.67 7.03 -4.32
N GLN A 28 -18.64 6.37 -5.48
CA GLN A 28 -19.56 5.26 -5.79
C GLN A 28 -19.33 4.06 -4.87
N LEU A 29 -18.09 3.68 -4.61
CA LEU A 29 -17.77 2.59 -3.67
C LEU A 29 -18.26 2.92 -2.26
N ALA A 30 -18.05 4.14 -1.76
CA ALA A 30 -18.49 4.56 -0.44
C ALA A 30 -20.03 4.54 -0.29
N GLN A 31 -20.77 4.84 -1.36
CA GLN A 31 -22.24 4.83 -1.36
C GLN A 31 -22.83 3.43 -1.53
N THR A 32 -22.15 2.53 -2.23
CA THR A 32 -22.68 1.21 -2.59
C THR A 32 -22.19 0.07 -1.71
N GLN A 33 -21.12 0.28 -0.94
CA GLN A 33 -20.61 -0.73 -0.02
C GLN A 33 -21.68 -1.15 1.01
N ASN A 34 -21.69 -2.44 1.36
CA ASN A 34 -22.68 -3.03 2.27
C ASN A 34 -24.14 -2.94 1.77
N THR A 35 -24.37 -2.67 0.49
CA THR A 35 -25.69 -2.71 -0.16
C THR A 35 -25.72 -3.82 -1.22
N PHE A 36 -26.91 -4.12 -1.79
CA PHE A 36 -27.00 -5.09 -2.89
C PHE A 36 -26.25 -4.65 -4.16
N LEU A 37 -25.92 -3.36 -4.30
CA LEU A 37 -25.16 -2.80 -5.43
C LEU A 37 -23.70 -3.24 -5.44
N ASP A 38 -23.16 -3.69 -4.32
CA ASP A 38 -21.79 -4.19 -4.26
C ASP A 38 -21.56 -5.42 -5.14
N ARG A 39 -22.64 -6.13 -5.51
CA ARG A 39 -22.61 -7.26 -6.46
C ARG A 39 -22.01 -6.89 -7.82
N ALA A 40 -22.03 -5.60 -8.20
CA ALA A 40 -21.47 -5.13 -9.46
C ALA A 40 -19.92 -5.26 -9.52
N TYR A 41 -19.25 -5.25 -8.37
CA TYR A 41 -17.80 -5.35 -8.25
C TYR A 41 -17.32 -6.46 -7.32
N ARG A 42 -18.23 -7.13 -6.61
CA ARG A 42 -17.91 -8.27 -5.73
C ARG A 42 -17.28 -9.41 -6.52
N GLN A 43 -16.22 -9.99 -5.96
CA GLN A 43 -15.56 -11.16 -6.52
C GLN A 43 -15.73 -12.38 -5.62
N PRO A 44 -15.68 -13.60 -6.20
CA PRO A 44 -15.64 -14.82 -5.42
C PRO A 44 -14.44 -14.82 -4.47
N TRP A 45 -14.71 -15.22 -3.21
CA TRP A 45 -13.68 -15.33 -2.20
C TRP A 45 -12.78 -16.55 -2.43
N ILE A 46 -11.48 -16.36 -2.32
CA ILE A 46 -10.48 -17.45 -2.33
C ILE A 46 -9.79 -17.48 -0.96
N ALA A 47 -9.99 -18.58 -0.23
CA ALA A 47 -9.25 -18.81 1.01
C ALA A 47 -7.87 -19.40 0.68
N ASP A 48 -6.82 -18.76 1.17
CA ASP A 48 -5.41 -19.19 1.08
C ASP A 48 -4.66 -18.60 2.29
N PRO A 49 -4.97 -19.13 3.52
CA PRO A 49 -4.47 -18.51 4.74
C PRO A 49 -2.97 -18.69 4.89
N VAL A 50 -2.29 -17.63 5.35
CA VAL A 50 -0.86 -17.63 5.66
C VAL A 50 -0.59 -16.91 6.98
N GLN A 51 0.32 -17.46 7.79
CA GLN A 51 0.78 -16.85 9.04
C GLN A 51 1.93 -15.89 8.74
N LEU A 52 1.80 -14.63 9.15
CA LEU A 52 2.82 -13.61 8.92
C LEU A 52 2.77 -12.55 10.03
N ALA A 53 3.91 -12.22 10.64
CA ALA A 53 4.01 -11.22 11.72
C ALA A 53 3.06 -11.47 12.90
N GLY A 54 2.72 -12.73 13.20
CA GLY A 54 1.76 -13.10 14.24
C GLY A 54 0.28 -12.93 13.86
N LEU A 55 -0.01 -12.62 12.60
CA LEU A 55 -1.37 -12.47 12.04
C LEU A 55 -1.67 -13.63 11.08
N THR A 56 -2.96 -13.99 10.99
CA THR A 56 -3.45 -14.90 9.96
C THR A 56 -4.04 -14.09 8.80
N PHE A 57 -3.29 -13.96 7.72
CA PHE A 57 -3.79 -13.38 6.48
C PHE A 57 -4.71 -14.39 5.81
N PRO A 58 -6.01 -14.10 5.60
CA PRO A 58 -6.96 -15.10 5.12
C PRO A 58 -6.82 -15.43 3.63
N ASN A 59 -6.13 -14.58 2.87
CA ASN A 59 -5.48 -14.89 1.59
C ASN A 59 -4.30 -13.93 1.36
N ARG A 60 -3.47 -14.23 0.36
CA ARG A 60 -2.20 -13.53 0.10
C ARG A 60 -2.33 -12.24 -0.71
N VAL A 61 -3.55 -11.79 -1.01
CA VAL A 61 -3.78 -10.62 -1.87
C VAL A 61 -4.36 -9.46 -1.07
N GLY A 62 -3.65 -8.34 -1.05
CA GLY A 62 -4.08 -7.11 -0.39
C GLY A 62 -4.27 -5.94 -1.34
N MET A 63 -5.00 -4.94 -0.86
CA MET A 63 -5.05 -3.61 -1.47
C MET A 63 -3.94 -2.75 -0.89
N ALA A 64 -3.13 -2.11 -1.76
CA ALA A 64 -2.08 -1.19 -1.31
C ALA A 64 -2.66 0.16 -0.89
N ALA A 65 -2.04 0.80 0.10
CA ALA A 65 -2.35 2.17 0.50
C ALA A 65 -2.21 3.18 -0.65
N GLY A 66 -2.91 4.30 -0.53
CA GLY A 66 -2.91 5.40 -1.49
C GLY A 66 -4.19 5.50 -2.33
N LEU A 67 -4.97 4.43 -2.47
CA LEU A 67 -6.26 4.46 -3.16
C LEU A 67 -7.30 5.12 -2.25
N ASP A 68 -7.58 4.56 -1.10
CA ASP A 68 -8.49 5.13 -0.10
C ASP A 68 -7.71 5.78 1.05
N LYS A 69 -7.36 7.07 0.87
CA LYS A 69 -6.55 7.80 1.84
C LYS A 69 -7.32 8.21 3.09
N ASN A 70 -8.64 8.21 3.02
CA ASN A 70 -9.53 8.64 4.10
C ASN A 70 -10.33 7.48 4.72
N ALA A 71 -10.04 6.24 4.36
CA ALA A 71 -10.72 5.04 4.89
C ALA A 71 -12.25 5.01 4.65
N ARG A 72 -12.71 5.56 3.52
CA ARG A 72 -14.14 5.70 3.21
C ARG A 72 -14.75 4.47 2.55
N CYS A 73 -13.93 3.61 1.94
CA CYS A 73 -14.34 2.56 1.03
C CYS A 73 -13.84 1.17 1.45
N ILE A 74 -13.45 0.96 2.71
CA ILE A 74 -12.82 -0.27 3.20
C ILE A 74 -13.66 -1.50 2.86
N ASP A 75 -14.96 -1.47 3.16
CA ASP A 75 -15.86 -2.59 2.94
C ASP A 75 -16.10 -2.84 1.45
N GLY A 76 -16.18 -1.77 0.65
CA GLY A 76 -16.31 -1.83 -0.80
C GLY A 76 -15.09 -2.47 -1.47
N LEU A 77 -13.89 -2.08 -1.05
CA LEU A 77 -12.64 -2.70 -1.48
C LEU A 77 -12.60 -4.17 -1.03
N GLY A 78 -12.98 -4.44 0.21
CA GLY A 78 -13.08 -5.80 0.73
C GLY A 78 -14.00 -6.72 -0.08
N ALA A 79 -15.12 -6.20 -0.58
CA ALA A 79 -16.05 -6.96 -1.42
C ALA A 79 -15.40 -7.45 -2.73
N MET A 80 -14.30 -6.82 -3.18
CA MET A 80 -13.53 -7.27 -4.35
C MET A 80 -12.69 -8.53 -4.12
N GLY A 81 -12.72 -9.12 -2.91
CA GLY A 81 -12.04 -10.40 -2.62
C GLY A 81 -10.66 -10.27 -1.99
N PHE A 82 -10.23 -9.07 -1.60
CA PHE A 82 -8.97 -8.87 -0.88
C PHE A 82 -9.00 -9.53 0.51
N GLY A 83 -7.95 -10.26 0.86
CA GLY A 83 -7.74 -10.82 2.20
C GLY A 83 -7.39 -9.76 3.23
N PHE A 84 -6.72 -8.70 2.79
CA PHE A 84 -6.39 -7.56 3.61
C PHE A 84 -6.45 -6.27 2.79
N VAL A 85 -6.75 -5.17 3.45
CA VAL A 85 -6.83 -3.85 2.84
C VAL A 85 -5.97 -2.88 3.63
N GLU A 86 -5.12 -2.13 2.94
CA GLU A 86 -4.35 -1.05 3.53
C GLU A 86 -4.90 0.29 3.07
N VAL A 87 -5.34 1.11 4.02
CA VAL A 87 -5.87 2.46 3.78
C VAL A 87 -4.93 3.54 4.31
N GLY A 88 -5.03 4.74 3.79
CA GLY A 88 -4.09 5.84 4.02
C GLY A 88 -3.30 6.13 2.73
N THR A 89 -2.21 6.88 2.76
CA THR A 89 -1.48 7.39 3.92
C THR A 89 -2.24 8.53 4.58
N VAL A 90 -2.46 8.43 5.86
CA VAL A 90 -3.00 9.51 6.69
C VAL A 90 -1.87 10.27 7.39
N THR A 91 -2.03 11.55 7.57
CA THR A 91 -1.13 12.42 8.35
C THR A 91 -1.84 12.93 9.60
N PRO A 92 -1.12 13.34 10.66
CA PRO A 92 -1.75 13.87 11.88
C PRO A 92 -2.78 14.96 11.60
N LEU A 93 -2.41 15.96 10.81
CA LEU A 93 -3.29 17.06 10.40
C LEU A 93 -3.81 16.85 8.96
N PRO A 94 -4.99 17.37 8.61
CA PRO A 94 -5.47 17.37 7.23
C PRO A 94 -4.55 18.19 6.33
N GLN A 95 -4.42 17.77 5.07
CA GLN A 95 -3.67 18.53 4.07
C GLN A 95 -4.22 18.32 2.66
N PRO A 96 -4.17 19.35 1.78
CA PRO A 96 -4.72 19.27 0.43
C PRO A 96 -3.86 18.42 -0.52
N GLY A 97 -2.60 18.18 -0.19
CA GLY A 97 -1.59 17.62 -1.09
C GLY A 97 -1.03 18.67 -2.05
N ASN A 98 -0.36 18.22 -3.10
CA ASN A 98 0.25 19.08 -4.11
C ASN A 98 -0.79 19.64 -5.09
N ASP A 99 -0.42 20.68 -5.85
CA ASP A 99 -1.28 21.33 -6.84
C ASP A 99 -1.67 20.38 -7.98
N LYS A 100 -2.86 20.60 -8.54
CA LYS A 100 -3.38 19.90 -9.71
C LYS A 100 -2.89 20.57 -11.01
N PRO A 101 -2.72 19.79 -12.12
CA PRO A 101 -2.88 18.35 -12.25
C PRO A 101 -1.73 17.58 -11.59
N ARG A 102 -2.06 16.47 -10.94
CA ARG A 102 -1.11 15.69 -10.13
C ARG A 102 -1.23 14.17 -10.29
N MET A 103 -2.02 13.74 -11.27
CA MET A 103 -2.14 12.33 -11.67
C MET A 103 -2.20 12.23 -13.19
N PHE A 104 -1.36 11.36 -13.76
CA PHE A 104 -1.20 11.19 -15.20
C PHE A 104 -1.24 9.72 -15.56
N ARG A 105 -2.02 9.37 -16.59
CA ARG A 105 -2.21 8.00 -17.04
C ARG A 105 -1.35 7.73 -18.28
N LEU A 106 -0.48 6.73 -18.18
CA LEU A 106 0.36 6.25 -19.29
C LEU A 106 -0.18 4.89 -19.76
N SER A 107 -1.28 4.93 -20.54
CA SER A 107 -2.04 3.74 -20.90
C SER A 107 -1.22 2.71 -21.69
N GLY A 108 -0.31 3.14 -22.57
CA GLY A 108 0.58 2.26 -23.33
C GLY A 108 1.49 1.40 -22.45
N ALA A 109 1.92 1.92 -21.30
CA ALA A 109 2.73 1.19 -20.32
C ALA A 109 1.90 0.57 -19.20
N LYS A 110 0.58 0.69 -19.19
CA LYS A 110 -0.29 0.33 -18.06
C LYS A 110 0.23 0.92 -16.74
N ALA A 111 0.54 2.21 -16.76
CA ALA A 111 1.22 2.93 -15.70
C ALA A 111 0.50 4.22 -15.32
N LEU A 112 0.84 4.75 -14.14
CA LEU A 112 0.42 6.05 -13.66
C LEU A 112 1.62 6.80 -13.10
N ILE A 113 1.71 8.10 -13.37
CA ILE A 113 2.55 9.02 -12.60
C ILE A 113 1.64 9.82 -11.68
N ASN A 114 2.02 9.94 -10.42
CA ASN A 114 1.31 10.77 -9.47
C ASN A 114 2.25 11.56 -8.56
N ARG A 115 1.79 12.78 -8.19
CA ARG A 115 2.40 13.65 -7.19
C ARG A 115 1.37 14.13 -6.17
N LEU A 116 0.55 13.21 -5.67
CA LEU A 116 -0.61 13.52 -4.81
C LEU A 116 -0.24 14.23 -3.50
N GLY A 117 0.93 13.90 -2.88
CA GLY A 117 1.43 14.60 -1.69
C GLY A 117 0.64 14.32 -0.42
N PHE A 118 0.16 13.09 -0.24
CA PHE A 118 -0.61 12.65 0.92
C PHE A 118 -1.85 13.52 1.21
N ASN A 119 -2.61 13.89 0.17
CA ASN A 119 -3.88 14.58 0.36
C ASN A 119 -4.84 13.73 1.20
N ASN A 120 -5.25 14.24 2.38
CA ASN A 120 -6.11 13.53 3.31
C ASN A 120 -6.81 14.49 4.29
N GLN A 121 -7.82 14.00 5.00
CA GLN A 121 -8.66 14.76 5.93
C GLN A 121 -8.15 14.75 7.39
N GLY A 122 -6.93 14.24 7.62
CA GLY A 122 -6.35 14.13 8.95
C GLY A 122 -6.78 12.90 9.72
N LEU A 123 -6.08 12.68 10.84
CA LEU A 123 -6.20 11.45 11.62
C LEU A 123 -7.61 11.26 12.21
N ASP A 124 -8.25 12.31 12.73
CA ASP A 124 -9.57 12.20 13.36
C ASP A 124 -10.66 11.75 12.37
N ALA A 125 -10.72 12.38 11.20
CA ALA A 125 -11.66 12.02 10.15
C ALA A 125 -11.41 10.61 9.62
N PHE A 126 -10.13 10.25 9.46
CA PHE A 126 -9.71 8.91 9.04
C PHE A 126 -10.19 7.85 10.04
N MET A 127 -9.93 8.05 11.34
CA MET A 127 -10.33 7.11 12.38
C MET A 127 -11.85 7.03 12.54
N ALA A 128 -12.57 8.12 12.35
CA ALA A 128 -14.03 8.11 12.34
C ALA A 128 -14.59 7.20 11.21
N ASN A 129 -13.91 7.13 10.06
CA ASN A 129 -14.30 6.24 8.96
C ASN A 129 -13.86 4.78 9.21
N VAL A 130 -12.62 4.56 9.74
CA VAL A 130 -12.15 3.23 10.14
C VAL A 130 -13.13 2.53 11.07
N LYS A 131 -13.62 3.24 12.09
CA LYS A 131 -14.58 2.71 13.09
C LYS A 131 -15.93 2.29 12.51
N LYS A 132 -16.32 2.82 11.34
CA LYS A 132 -17.58 2.46 10.66
C LYS A 132 -17.48 1.16 9.85
N SER A 133 -16.25 0.75 9.48
CA SER A 133 -16.04 -0.43 8.64
C SER A 133 -16.39 -1.72 9.37
N LYS A 134 -16.98 -2.65 8.63
CA LYS A 134 -17.28 -4.02 9.07
C LYS A 134 -16.23 -5.03 8.60
N PHE A 135 -15.19 -4.60 7.90
CA PHE A 135 -14.22 -5.45 7.24
C PHE A 135 -13.50 -6.41 8.20
N ARG A 136 -13.06 -5.90 9.35
CA ARG A 136 -12.38 -6.70 10.38
C ARG A 136 -13.29 -7.73 11.02
N SER A 137 -14.57 -7.41 11.24
CA SER A 137 -15.56 -8.35 11.80
C SER A 137 -15.86 -9.53 10.86
N GLN A 138 -15.44 -9.44 9.60
CA GLN A 138 -15.52 -10.51 8.61
C GLN A 138 -14.27 -11.42 8.59
N GLY A 139 -13.39 -11.32 9.57
CA GLY A 139 -12.14 -12.09 9.66
C GLY A 139 -11.05 -11.68 8.68
N ARG A 140 -11.08 -10.42 8.23
CA ARG A 140 -10.10 -9.83 7.30
C ARG A 140 -9.21 -8.82 8.01
N LEU A 141 -8.01 -8.57 7.48
CA LEU A 141 -7.03 -7.70 8.12
C LEU A 141 -7.01 -6.29 7.54
N LEU A 142 -7.04 -5.31 8.42
CA LEU A 142 -6.98 -3.90 8.08
C LEU A 142 -5.63 -3.29 8.46
N GLY A 143 -4.87 -2.88 7.44
CA GLY A 143 -3.65 -2.10 7.59
C GLY A 143 -3.94 -0.60 7.59
N LEU A 144 -3.33 0.13 8.50
CA LEU A 144 -3.45 1.58 8.58
C LEU A 144 -2.08 2.22 8.28
N ASN A 145 -2.01 2.97 7.18
CA ASN A 145 -0.78 3.55 6.67
C ASN A 145 -0.65 5.00 7.15
N ILE A 146 0.45 5.32 7.83
CA ILE A 146 0.73 6.63 8.41
C ILE A 146 1.91 7.32 7.73
N GLY A 147 1.88 8.64 7.71
CA GLY A 147 2.92 9.46 7.12
C GLY A 147 3.05 10.83 7.78
N LYS A 148 4.06 11.57 7.35
CA LYS A 148 4.39 12.91 7.83
C LYS A 148 3.60 13.99 7.07
N ASN A 149 3.11 15.00 7.77
CA ASN A 149 2.56 16.21 7.14
C ASN A 149 3.62 16.94 6.29
N ALA A 150 3.19 17.56 5.20
CA ALA A 150 4.07 18.35 4.35
C ALA A 150 4.64 19.57 5.09
N SER A 151 3.86 20.18 5.99
CA SER A 151 4.26 21.33 6.80
C SER A 151 5.25 21.00 7.92
N THR A 152 5.35 19.75 8.35
CA THR A 152 6.30 19.34 9.39
C THR A 152 7.72 19.29 8.81
N PRO A 153 8.70 19.99 9.40
CA PRO A 153 10.11 19.88 9.00
C PRO A 153 10.61 18.42 9.06
N ILE A 154 11.60 18.09 8.23
CA ILE A 154 12.09 16.70 8.16
C ILE A 154 12.74 16.24 9.47
N GLU A 155 13.36 17.15 10.18
CA GLU A 155 14.00 16.94 11.50
C GLU A 155 13.00 16.58 12.60
N ARG A 156 11.73 16.90 12.37
CA ARG A 156 10.61 16.58 13.26
C ARG A 156 9.67 15.51 12.70
N ALA A 157 10.10 14.82 11.65
CA ALA A 157 9.29 13.78 11.02
C ALA A 157 8.83 12.69 12.00
N THR A 158 9.69 12.30 12.92
CA THR A 158 9.41 11.30 13.96
C THR A 158 8.18 11.65 14.79
N ASP A 159 7.98 12.94 15.14
CA ASP A 159 6.82 13.38 15.92
C ASP A 159 5.50 12.98 15.23
N ASP A 160 5.38 13.23 13.92
CA ASP A 160 4.19 12.90 13.14
C ASP A 160 3.93 11.39 13.07
N TYR A 161 4.99 10.59 12.92
CA TYR A 161 4.86 9.13 12.92
C TYR A 161 4.44 8.59 14.28
N LEU A 162 4.95 9.15 15.39
CA LEU A 162 4.54 8.75 16.74
C LEU A 162 3.08 9.13 17.04
N ILE A 163 2.64 10.32 16.60
CA ILE A 163 1.23 10.74 16.68
C ILE A 163 0.36 9.78 15.85
N GLY A 164 0.76 9.54 14.60
CA GLY A 164 0.04 8.63 13.71
C GLY A 164 -0.07 7.22 14.30
N LEU A 165 1.07 6.63 14.74
CA LEU A 165 1.11 5.30 15.33
C LEU A 165 0.19 5.20 16.55
N SER A 166 0.25 6.17 17.44
CA SER A 166 -0.59 6.21 18.64
C SER A 166 -2.08 6.30 18.31
N GLY A 167 -2.43 7.11 17.30
CA GLY A 167 -3.82 7.33 16.92
C GLY A 167 -4.49 6.19 16.19
N VAL A 168 -3.71 5.34 15.47
CA VAL A 168 -4.27 4.22 14.71
C VAL A 168 -4.16 2.87 15.41
N TYR A 169 -3.32 2.74 16.44
CA TYR A 169 -2.89 1.47 17.02
C TYR A 169 -4.04 0.55 17.45
N GLU A 170 -4.98 1.08 18.23
CA GLU A 170 -6.10 0.30 18.77
C GLU A 170 -6.94 -0.39 17.67
N HIS A 171 -7.10 0.30 16.54
CA HIS A 171 -8.00 -0.12 15.46
C HIS A 171 -7.31 -0.78 14.26
N ALA A 172 -5.98 -0.86 14.27
CA ALA A 172 -5.20 -1.52 13.24
C ALA A 172 -5.03 -3.02 13.52
N ASP A 173 -4.96 -3.85 12.48
CA ASP A 173 -4.39 -5.19 12.57
C ASP A 173 -2.89 -5.15 12.32
N TYR A 174 -2.43 -4.24 11.45
CA TYR A 174 -1.04 -3.84 11.32
C TYR A 174 -0.94 -2.36 10.97
N VAL A 175 0.20 -1.73 11.25
CA VAL A 175 0.47 -0.35 10.88
C VAL A 175 1.61 -0.30 9.87
N THR A 176 1.47 0.55 8.84
CA THR A 176 2.54 0.81 7.88
C THR A 176 3.10 2.21 8.05
N VAL A 177 4.40 2.32 8.30
CA VAL A 177 5.15 3.57 8.34
C VAL A 177 5.69 3.88 6.95
N ASN A 178 5.16 4.91 6.30
CA ASN A 178 5.48 5.26 4.91
C ASN A 178 6.55 6.36 4.85
N ILE A 179 7.81 5.96 4.65
CA ILE A 179 8.97 6.88 4.50
C ILE A 179 9.44 7.01 3.05
N SER A 180 8.70 6.49 2.09
CA SER A 180 9.17 6.25 0.73
C SER A 180 8.45 7.05 -0.36
N SER A 181 7.52 7.95 0.00
CA SER A 181 6.84 8.79 -0.98
C SER A 181 7.82 9.76 -1.64
N PRO A 182 7.87 9.81 -2.99
CA PRO A 182 8.68 10.81 -3.69
C PRO A 182 8.00 12.20 -3.71
N ASN A 183 6.76 12.29 -3.24
CA ASN A 183 5.89 13.45 -3.41
C ASN A 183 5.84 14.36 -2.17
N THR A 184 6.58 14.01 -1.12
CA THR A 184 6.78 14.81 0.09
C THR A 184 8.24 15.20 0.17
N LYS A 185 8.52 16.50 0.29
CA LYS A 185 9.89 17.05 0.26
C LYS A 185 10.80 16.33 1.27
N ASN A 186 11.93 15.86 0.79
CA ASN A 186 12.98 15.21 1.58
C ASN A 186 12.54 13.94 2.35
N LEU A 187 11.33 13.42 2.14
CA LEU A 187 10.86 12.26 2.92
C LEU A 187 11.76 11.03 2.77
N ARG A 188 12.29 10.80 1.55
CA ARG A 188 13.17 9.66 1.29
C ARG A 188 14.52 9.75 1.96
N SER A 189 14.93 10.93 2.49
CA SER A 189 16.14 11.04 3.30
C SER A 189 16.02 10.29 4.63
N LEU A 190 14.80 9.97 5.09
CA LEU A 190 14.58 9.10 6.24
C LEU A 190 15.03 7.65 5.99
N GLN A 191 15.37 7.27 4.76
CA GLN A 191 15.92 5.95 4.43
C GLN A 191 17.46 5.91 4.53
N THR A 192 18.11 7.00 4.97
CA THR A 192 19.54 7.01 5.30
C THR A 192 19.79 6.44 6.68
N ASP A 193 21.00 5.93 6.91
CA ASP A 193 21.37 5.14 8.09
C ASP A 193 20.99 5.82 9.41
N GLU A 194 21.51 7.01 9.70
CA GLU A 194 21.28 7.71 10.96
C GLU A 194 19.80 8.14 11.17
N ALA A 195 19.17 8.70 10.14
CA ALA A 195 17.79 9.14 10.23
C ALA A 195 16.83 7.96 10.38
N LEU A 196 17.13 6.85 9.71
CA LEU A 196 16.36 5.61 9.82
C LEU A 196 16.50 5.01 11.22
N ASP A 197 17.72 4.94 11.74
CA ASP A 197 18.02 4.40 13.06
C ASP A 197 17.24 5.13 14.17
N GLN A 198 17.28 6.46 14.17
CA GLN A 198 16.54 7.29 15.13
C GLN A 198 15.02 7.08 15.03
N LEU A 199 14.48 7.07 13.80
CA LEU A 199 13.06 6.88 13.59
C LEU A 199 12.61 5.49 14.06
N LEU A 200 13.31 4.43 13.69
CA LEU A 200 12.92 3.05 14.04
C LEU A 200 13.07 2.77 15.52
N SER A 201 14.06 3.35 16.20
CA SER A 201 14.18 3.29 17.67
C SER A 201 12.96 3.89 18.35
N ALA A 202 12.58 5.12 17.98
CA ALA A 202 11.44 5.81 18.57
C ALA A 202 10.11 5.07 18.28
N LEU A 203 9.95 4.52 17.09
CA LEU A 203 8.78 3.71 16.72
C LEU A 203 8.69 2.42 17.54
N ASN A 204 9.82 1.73 17.76
CA ASN A 204 9.82 0.52 18.56
C ASN A 204 9.47 0.80 20.03
N GLU A 205 10.05 1.84 20.64
CA GLU A 205 9.70 2.26 22.00
C GLU A 205 8.19 2.58 22.11
N ARG A 206 7.66 3.34 21.15
CA ARG A 206 6.24 3.70 21.14
C ARG A 206 5.35 2.46 20.93
N LYS A 207 5.74 1.56 20.02
CA LYS A 207 5.02 0.29 19.76
C LYS A 207 4.90 -0.54 21.03
N MET A 208 5.98 -0.67 21.80
CA MET A 208 5.98 -1.44 23.06
C MET A 208 5.07 -0.78 24.11
N ALA A 209 5.18 0.52 24.30
CA ALA A 209 4.31 1.27 25.24
C ALA A 209 2.82 1.13 24.88
N LEU A 210 2.49 1.18 23.59
CA LEU A 210 1.11 0.99 23.11
C LEU A 210 0.64 -0.45 23.28
N ALA A 211 1.51 -1.44 23.08
CA ALA A 211 1.18 -2.84 23.32
C ALA A 211 0.81 -3.10 24.77
N ASP A 212 1.56 -2.50 25.71
CA ASP A 212 1.25 -2.57 27.15
C ASP A 212 -0.06 -1.83 27.50
N THR A 213 -0.27 -0.65 26.91
CA THR A 213 -1.48 0.14 27.16
C THR A 213 -2.75 -0.56 26.69
N TYR A 214 -2.72 -1.12 25.48
CA TYR A 214 -3.90 -1.75 24.85
C TYR A 214 -3.97 -3.27 25.06
N GLN A 215 -2.99 -3.88 25.76
CA GLN A 215 -2.86 -5.34 25.92
C GLN A 215 -3.02 -6.07 24.58
N LYS A 216 -2.46 -5.48 23.52
CA LYS A 216 -2.60 -5.91 22.13
C LYS A 216 -1.30 -5.67 21.37
N ARG A 217 -0.76 -6.70 20.73
CA ARG A 217 0.39 -6.55 19.81
C ARG A 217 -0.10 -6.24 18.41
N VAL A 218 0.30 -5.08 17.87
CA VAL A 218 0.04 -4.66 16.49
C VAL A 218 1.37 -4.60 15.75
N PRO A 219 1.59 -5.41 14.70
CA PRO A 219 2.80 -5.37 13.91
C PRO A 219 2.98 -4.02 13.20
N VAL A 220 4.23 -3.53 13.13
CA VAL A 220 4.60 -2.31 12.43
C VAL A 220 5.51 -2.63 11.25
N PHE A 221 5.07 -2.30 10.06
CA PHE A 221 5.79 -2.52 8.79
C PHE A 221 6.36 -1.22 8.26
N LEU A 222 7.57 -1.28 7.72
CA LEU A 222 8.21 -0.14 7.06
C LEU A 222 7.99 -0.22 5.56
N LYS A 223 7.48 0.84 4.90
CA LYS A 223 7.32 0.89 3.44
C LYS A 223 8.45 1.67 2.79
N ILE A 224 9.20 1.01 1.90
CA ILE A 224 10.42 1.53 1.28
C ILE A 224 10.27 1.81 -0.22
N ALA A 225 11.21 2.56 -0.79
CA ALA A 225 11.25 2.91 -2.22
C ALA A 225 11.90 1.78 -3.06
N PRO A 226 11.61 1.73 -4.38
CA PRO A 226 12.29 0.81 -5.29
C PRO A 226 13.66 1.33 -5.77
N ASP A 227 13.91 2.65 -5.65
CA ASP A 227 15.07 3.35 -6.20
C ASP A 227 16.24 3.34 -5.20
N LEU A 228 16.49 2.18 -4.59
CA LEU A 228 17.57 1.94 -3.63
C LEU A 228 18.65 1.12 -4.29
N ASP A 229 19.92 1.45 -4.02
CA ASP A 229 21.04 0.59 -4.36
C ASP A 229 21.18 -0.58 -3.37
N ASP A 230 22.08 -1.51 -3.65
CA ASP A 230 22.22 -2.75 -2.88
C ASP A 230 22.72 -2.45 -1.44
N ALA A 231 23.61 -1.45 -1.29
CA ALA A 231 24.11 -1.04 0.02
C ALA A 231 23.01 -0.42 0.88
N GLN A 232 22.17 0.42 0.30
CA GLN A 232 21.02 1.01 0.99
C GLN A 232 20.02 -0.05 1.43
N VAL A 233 19.74 -1.06 0.59
CA VAL A 233 18.86 -2.18 0.98
C VAL A 233 19.44 -2.97 2.14
N ALA A 234 20.77 -3.21 2.15
CA ALA A 234 21.44 -3.90 3.25
C ALA A 234 21.35 -3.12 4.58
N VAL A 235 21.58 -1.79 4.54
CA VAL A 235 21.43 -0.90 5.72
C VAL A 235 19.98 -0.95 6.24
N ILE A 236 19.00 -0.84 5.37
CA ILE A 236 17.58 -0.92 5.77
C ILE A 236 17.29 -2.28 6.42
N ALA A 237 17.74 -3.39 5.82
CA ALA A 237 17.51 -4.72 6.37
C ALA A 237 18.12 -4.87 7.77
N GLN A 238 19.35 -4.39 7.99
CA GLN A 238 20.01 -4.40 9.30
C GLN A 238 19.24 -3.57 10.34
N SER A 239 18.79 -2.37 9.95
CA SER A 239 18.03 -1.48 10.83
C SER A 239 16.67 -2.06 11.21
N LEU A 240 15.97 -2.74 10.29
CA LEU A 240 14.72 -3.44 10.57
C LEU A 240 14.88 -4.50 11.65
N VAL A 241 15.94 -5.31 11.57
CA VAL A 241 16.26 -6.34 12.57
C VAL A 241 16.67 -5.71 13.91
N LYS A 242 17.60 -4.74 13.86
CA LYS A 242 18.11 -4.02 15.06
C LYS A 242 17.00 -3.42 15.90
N HIS A 243 16.00 -2.80 15.24
CA HIS A 243 14.89 -2.11 15.92
C HIS A 243 13.60 -2.93 16.02
N HIS A 244 13.68 -4.26 15.85
CA HIS A 244 12.55 -5.16 16.01
C HIS A 244 11.29 -4.75 15.23
N MET A 245 11.47 -4.29 13.98
CA MET A 245 10.34 -4.07 13.08
C MET A 245 9.75 -5.41 12.68
N ASP A 246 8.43 -5.44 12.51
CA ASP A 246 7.70 -6.69 12.31
C ASP A 246 7.61 -7.10 10.83
N GLY A 247 8.03 -6.22 9.90
CA GLY A 247 8.06 -6.52 8.47
C GLY A 247 8.41 -5.32 7.59
N VAL A 248 8.49 -5.57 6.29
CA VAL A 248 8.79 -4.56 5.28
C VAL A 248 7.82 -4.65 4.10
N ILE A 249 7.41 -3.50 3.55
CA ILE A 249 6.59 -3.42 2.34
C ILE A 249 7.47 -2.90 1.18
N ALA A 250 7.73 -3.73 0.23
CA ALA A 250 8.57 -3.46 -0.93
C ALA A 250 7.77 -3.62 -2.24
N THR A 251 7.44 -2.51 -2.94
CA THR A 251 7.96 -1.15 -2.80
C THR A 251 6.89 -0.09 -3.05
N ASN A 252 7.24 1.18 -2.81
CA ASN A 252 6.50 2.34 -3.28
C ASN A 252 6.71 2.53 -4.80
N THR A 253 6.35 3.70 -5.34
CA THR A 253 6.54 4.11 -6.74
C THR A 253 7.99 4.48 -7.03
N THR A 254 8.41 4.42 -8.32
CA THR A 254 9.77 4.76 -8.76
C THR A 254 9.87 6.18 -9.32
N LEU A 255 11.05 6.77 -9.25
CA LEU A 255 11.43 8.00 -9.97
C LEU A 255 12.05 7.70 -11.34
N SER A 256 12.48 6.45 -11.63
CA SER A 256 12.97 6.09 -12.97
C SER A 256 11.88 6.29 -14.03
N ARG A 257 12.32 6.75 -15.21
CA ARG A 257 11.49 6.98 -16.40
C ARG A 257 11.88 6.11 -17.59
N ASP A 258 12.91 5.26 -17.43
CA ASP A 258 13.49 4.49 -18.53
C ASP A 258 12.46 3.66 -19.29
N ALA A 259 11.56 3.00 -18.56
CA ALA A 259 10.51 2.15 -19.14
C ALA A 259 9.36 2.92 -19.82
N VAL A 260 9.32 4.24 -19.69
CA VAL A 260 8.24 5.09 -20.25
C VAL A 260 8.78 6.25 -21.10
N LYS A 261 10.09 6.24 -21.38
CA LYS A 261 10.77 7.28 -22.17
C LYS A 261 10.09 7.46 -23.54
N GLY A 262 9.82 8.71 -23.90
CA GLY A 262 9.15 9.09 -25.14
C GLY A 262 7.62 8.93 -25.14
N MET A 263 7.02 8.45 -24.05
CA MET A 263 5.56 8.45 -23.92
C MET A 263 5.04 9.79 -23.45
N GLN A 264 3.80 10.10 -23.78
CA GLN A 264 3.12 11.29 -23.26
C GLN A 264 3.16 11.27 -21.73
N TYR A 265 3.46 12.41 -21.10
CA TYR A 265 3.60 12.60 -19.65
C TYR A 265 4.83 11.93 -19.01
N CYS A 266 5.75 11.32 -19.76
CA CYS A 266 6.90 10.65 -19.15
C CYS A 266 7.79 11.58 -18.32
N ASP A 267 7.82 12.88 -18.64
CA ASP A 267 8.64 13.89 -17.94
C ASP A 267 7.95 14.54 -16.74
N GLU A 268 6.69 14.16 -16.48
CA GLU A 268 5.97 14.66 -15.31
C GLU A 268 6.64 14.25 -14.00
N ALA A 269 6.74 15.22 -13.07
CA ALA A 269 7.23 14.96 -11.73
C ALA A 269 6.28 14.03 -10.95
N GLY A 270 6.85 13.23 -10.05
CA GLY A 270 6.09 12.31 -9.19
C GLY A 270 6.55 10.87 -9.28
N GLY A 271 5.83 9.98 -8.61
CA GLY A 271 6.13 8.54 -8.60
C GLY A 271 5.43 7.80 -9.74
N LEU A 272 6.20 7.01 -10.50
CA LEU A 272 5.70 6.10 -11.52
C LEU A 272 5.30 4.77 -10.89
N SER A 273 4.09 4.30 -11.18
CA SER A 273 3.52 3.01 -10.74
C SER A 273 3.02 2.18 -11.94
N GLY A 274 2.64 0.94 -11.69
CA GLY A 274 2.15 0.01 -12.71
C GLY A 274 3.24 -0.90 -13.25
N SER A 275 3.03 -1.47 -14.46
CA SER A 275 3.92 -2.48 -15.05
C SER A 275 5.42 -2.14 -14.96
N PRO A 276 5.85 -0.88 -15.20
CA PRO A 276 7.26 -0.51 -15.15
C PRO A 276 7.98 -0.78 -13.82
N VAL A 277 7.25 -0.88 -12.72
CA VAL A 277 7.85 -1.04 -11.38
C VAL A 277 8.15 -2.50 -11.05
N LEU A 278 7.60 -3.47 -11.78
CA LEU A 278 7.65 -4.89 -11.41
C LEU A 278 9.10 -5.39 -11.21
N ALA A 279 9.95 -5.17 -12.20
CA ALA A 279 11.33 -5.67 -12.17
C ALA A 279 12.16 -5.04 -11.04
N GLY A 280 12.06 -3.71 -10.86
CA GLY A 280 12.76 -2.99 -9.80
C GLY A 280 12.29 -3.39 -8.40
N SER A 281 10.98 -3.54 -8.21
CA SER A 281 10.42 -4.03 -6.96
C SER A 281 10.86 -5.47 -6.65
N ASN A 282 10.85 -6.38 -7.64
CA ASN A 282 11.30 -7.76 -7.45
C ASN A 282 12.80 -7.84 -7.14
N ARG A 283 13.65 -6.94 -7.70
CA ARG A 283 15.06 -6.82 -7.32
C ARG A 283 15.22 -6.49 -5.84
N VAL A 284 14.50 -5.45 -5.37
CA VAL A 284 14.58 -5.03 -3.96
C VAL A 284 14.07 -6.15 -3.03
N ILE A 285 12.99 -6.85 -3.39
CA ILE A 285 12.47 -7.98 -2.61
C ILE A 285 13.51 -9.10 -2.49
N ARG A 286 14.19 -9.47 -3.60
CA ARG A 286 15.27 -10.49 -3.55
C ARG A 286 16.41 -10.10 -2.63
N LEU A 287 16.87 -8.85 -2.72
CA LEU A 287 17.93 -8.34 -1.84
C LEU A 287 17.51 -8.34 -0.38
N LEU A 288 16.30 -7.86 -0.07
CA LEU A 288 15.76 -7.94 1.29
C LEU A 288 15.72 -9.39 1.80
N ARG A 289 15.24 -10.33 0.98
CA ARG A 289 15.17 -11.75 1.37
C ARG A 289 16.55 -12.36 1.64
N GLN A 290 17.55 -11.96 0.87
CA GLN A 290 18.95 -12.38 1.10
C GLN A 290 19.49 -11.88 2.44
N HIS A 291 19.19 -10.65 2.84
CA HIS A 291 19.67 -10.05 4.08
C HIS A 291 18.84 -10.45 5.31
N LEU A 292 17.53 -10.61 5.15
CA LEU A 292 16.59 -10.83 6.27
C LEU A 292 16.28 -12.31 6.53
N GLY A 293 16.67 -13.22 5.63
CA GLY A 293 16.33 -14.64 5.73
C GLY A 293 14.85 -14.93 5.44
N THR A 294 14.44 -16.19 5.58
CA THR A 294 13.11 -16.66 5.15
C THR A 294 11.98 -16.34 6.13
N GLN A 295 12.30 -16.00 7.37
CA GLN A 295 11.30 -15.79 8.43
C GLN A 295 10.84 -14.34 8.58
N PHE A 296 11.57 -13.38 8.03
CA PHE A 296 11.21 -11.97 8.15
C PHE A 296 10.09 -11.61 7.15
N PRO A 297 8.98 -10.99 7.62
CA PRO A 297 7.82 -10.68 6.78
C PRO A 297 8.12 -9.66 5.67
N ILE A 298 7.83 -10.02 4.41
CA ILE A 298 7.96 -9.14 3.25
C ILE A 298 6.65 -9.08 2.48
N VAL A 299 6.06 -7.89 2.38
CA VAL A 299 4.89 -7.62 1.53
C VAL A 299 5.34 -7.08 0.20
N GLY A 300 5.07 -7.80 -0.90
CA GLY A 300 5.47 -7.42 -2.25
C GLY A 300 4.47 -6.48 -2.93
N VAL A 301 4.91 -5.31 -3.37
CA VAL A 301 4.05 -4.29 -4.02
C VAL A 301 4.72 -3.74 -5.27
N GLY A 302 3.93 -3.47 -6.31
CA GLY A 302 4.38 -2.80 -7.54
C GLY A 302 4.38 -3.71 -8.76
N GLY A 303 3.70 -3.26 -9.81
CA GLY A 303 3.71 -3.89 -11.13
C GLY A 303 2.78 -5.07 -11.36
N ILE A 304 1.96 -5.46 -10.39
CA ILE A 304 1.06 -6.63 -10.53
C ILE A 304 -0.14 -6.27 -11.42
N LEU A 305 -0.21 -6.87 -12.61
CA LEU A 305 -1.30 -6.77 -13.57
C LEU A 305 -1.85 -8.14 -14.00
N SER A 306 -1.31 -9.22 -13.46
CA SER A 306 -1.72 -10.61 -13.75
C SER A 306 -1.38 -11.52 -12.56
N GLY A 307 -1.94 -12.74 -12.56
CA GLY A 307 -1.54 -13.79 -11.63
C GLY A 307 -0.05 -14.14 -11.74
N TYR A 308 0.51 -14.12 -12.97
CA TYR A 308 1.94 -14.37 -13.20
C TYR A 308 2.84 -13.33 -12.51
N ASP A 309 2.49 -12.02 -12.59
CA ASP A 309 3.26 -10.98 -11.93
C ASP A 309 3.26 -11.16 -10.41
N ALA A 310 2.13 -11.61 -9.83
CA ALA A 310 2.03 -11.89 -8.41
C ALA A 310 2.89 -13.10 -8.00
N VAL A 311 2.86 -14.18 -8.78
CA VAL A 311 3.71 -15.37 -8.58
C VAL A 311 5.18 -14.95 -8.61
N SER A 312 5.61 -14.14 -9.59
CA SER A 312 6.99 -13.67 -9.70
C SER A 312 7.46 -12.86 -8.47
N LYS A 313 6.52 -12.21 -7.75
CA LYS A 313 6.86 -11.53 -6.48
C LYS A 313 7.08 -12.49 -5.33
N ILE A 314 6.27 -13.55 -5.25
CA ILE A 314 6.47 -14.61 -4.25
C ILE A 314 7.80 -15.33 -4.53
N GLU A 315 8.10 -15.65 -5.79
CA GLU A 315 9.39 -16.22 -6.21
C GLU A 315 10.57 -15.29 -5.92
N ALA A 316 10.37 -13.98 -5.96
CA ALA A 316 11.37 -13.00 -5.54
C ALA A 316 11.60 -12.97 -4.02
N GLY A 317 10.71 -13.58 -3.23
CA GLY A 317 10.82 -13.70 -1.78
C GLY A 317 9.77 -12.95 -0.97
N ALA A 318 8.71 -12.42 -1.59
CA ALA A 318 7.57 -11.87 -0.85
C ALA A 318 6.72 -13.00 -0.25
N ASP A 319 6.07 -12.73 0.89
CA ASP A 319 5.15 -13.68 1.55
C ASP A 319 3.70 -13.46 1.10
N VAL A 320 3.32 -12.19 0.95
CA VAL A 320 2.01 -11.73 0.46
C VAL A 320 2.20 -10.56 -0.49
N VAL A 321 1.17 -10.21 -1.27
CA VAL A 321 1.27 -9.14 -2.27
C VAL A 321 0.17 -8.09 -2.09
N GLN A 322 0.45 -6.85 -2.56
CA GLN A 322 -0.56 -5.80 -2.65
C GLN A 322 -0.70 -5.29 -4.08
N ILE A 323 -1.93 -4.99 -4.49
CA ILE A 323 -2.30 -4.46 -5.80
C ILE A 323 -2.71 -3.01 -5.67
N TYR A 324 -2.33 -2.15 -6.63
CA TYR A 324 -2.81 -0.78 -6.77
C TYR A 324 -3.17 -0.47 -8.24
N THR A 325 -2.18 -0.13 -9.07
CA THR A 325 -2.39 0.27 -10.47
C THR A 325 -3.02 -0.85 -11.31
N GLY A 326 -2.72 -2.12 -10.99
CA GLY A 326 -3.36 -3.26 -11.64
C GLY A 326 -4.89 -3.26 -11.47
N LEU A 327 -5.41 -2.89 -10.30
CA LEU A 327 -6.86 -2.75 -10.07
C LEU A 327 -7.46 -1.69 -10.99
N ILE A 328 -6.78 -0.56 -11.22
CA ILE A 328 -7.25 0.53 -12.09
C ILE A 328 -7.31 0.07 -13.56
N TYR A 329 -6.38 -0.76 -14.02
CA TYR A 329 -6.35 -1.22 -15.41
C TYR A 329 -7.19 -2.46 -15.69
N LYS A 330 -7.30 -3.38 -14.73
CA LYS A 330 -7.92 -4.71 -14.88
C LYS A 330 -9.24 -4.87 -14.12
N GLY A 331 -9.50 -4.00 -13.14
CA GLY A 331 -10.67 -4.06 -12.29
C GLY A 331 -10.64 -5.17 -11.24
N PRO A 332 -11.77 -5.38 -10.54
CA PRO A 332 -11.87 -6.34 -9.45
C PRO A 332 -11.55 -7.78 -9.82
N ALA A 333 -11.76 -8.18 -11.09
CA ALA A 333 -11.44 -9.53 -11.55
C ALA A 333 -9.96 -9.90 -11.37
N LEU A 334 -9.04 -8.92 -11.39
CA LEU A 334 -7.63 -9.15 -11.13
C LEU A 334 -7.40 -9.71 -9.72
N VAL A 335 -8.16 -9.29 -8.73
CA VAL A 335 -8.01 -9.76 -7.34
C VAL A 335 -8.27 -11.26 -7.27
N HIS A 336 -9.35 -11.73 -7.91
CA HIS A 336 -9.67 -13.15 -8.00
C HIS A 336 -8.63 -13.94 -8.79
N GLU A 337 -8.16 -13.40 -9.93
CA GLU A 337 -7.11 -14.01 -10.75
C GLU A 337 -5.83 -14.23 -9.95
N VAL A 338 -5.36 -13.18 -9.26
CA VAL A 338 -4.15 -13.22 -8.43
C VAL A 338 -4.31 -14.19 -7.26
N ALA A 339 -5.43 -14.12 -6.53
CA ALA A 339 -5.68 -15.02 -5.40
C ALA A 339 -5.70 -16.50 -5.84
N LYS A 340 -6.27 -16.80 -7.01
CA LYS A 340 -6.29 -18.15 -7.58
C LYS A 340 -4.87 -18.61 -7.94
N ALA A 341 -4.08 -17.76 -8.60
CA ALA A 341 -2.72 -18.10 -9.00
C ALA A 341 -1.83 -18.37 -7.78
N LEU A 342 -1.92 -17.52 -6.73
CA LEU A 342 -1.13 -17.71 -5.51
C LEU A 342 -1.53 -18.96 -4.73
N LYS A 343 -2.82 -19.29 -4.68
CA LYS A 343 -3.29 -20.53 -4.05
C LYS A 343 -2.74 -21.77 -4.75
N GLN A 344 -2.60 -21.75 -6.08
CA GLN A 344 -2.08 -22.88 -6.83
C GLN A 344 -0.63 -23.22 -6.46
N ILE A 345 0.22 -22.20 -6.29
CA ILE A 345 1.62 -22.42 -5.92
C ILE A 345 1.81 -22.79 -4.43
N SER A 346 0.82 -22.50 -3.57
CA SER A 346 0.89 -22.95 -2.16
C SER A 346 0.53 -24.42 -1.98
N GLN A 347 -0.07 -25.03 -3.00
CA GLN A 347 -0.50 -26.44 -3.00
C GLN A 347 0.45 -27.36 -3.75
N SER A 348 1.39 -26.79 -4.53
CA SER A 348 2.47 -27.51 -5.22
C SER A 348 3.71 -27.60 -4.35
#